data_97369482ebf9e82edcb0029eb19850b8
#
_entry.id   97369482ebf9e82edcb0029eb19850b8
#
_cell.length_a   1.000
_cell.length_b   1.000
_cell.length_c   1.000
_cell.angle_alpha   90.00
_cell.angle_beta   90.00
_cell.angle_gamma   90.00
#
_symmetry.space_group_name_H-M   'P 1'
#
loop_
_entity.id
_entity.type
_entity.pdbx_description
1 polymer ?
#
loop_
_entity_poly.entity_id
_entity_poly.type
_entity_poly.pdbx_seq_one_letter_code
_entity_poly.pdbx_strand_id
1 'polypeptide(L)'
;MSEIDLDEASLRDLVMVNDGQVVTTSLKVAERFGKRHDNVLRAIDNLDCSAGFRLLNFDETVMWRENPSGGEPIKSRSFDMTKDGFMFLVMGFRGKAAAAWKEAFIHAFNWMAEQLFKRSMDFNTMRNELMAEYRQE
;
A
#
# COMPACT_ATOMS: atom_id res chain seq x y z
N MET A 1 -16.56 -6.28 13.28
CA MET A 1 -15.70 -5.50 12.38
C MET A 1 -14.28 -6.04 12.51
N SER A 2 -13.79 -6.56 11.44
CA SER A 2 -12.42 -7.09 11.45
C SER A 2 -11.45 -5.94 11.70
N GLU A 3 -10.68 -6.04 12.75
CA GLU A 3 -9.54 -5.16 12.91
C GLU A 3 -8.61 -5.36 11.73
N ILE A 4 -8.12 -4.26 11.21
CA ILE A 4 -7.07 -4.32 10.21
C ILE A 4 -5.84 -4.85 10.93
N ASP A 5 -5.50 -6.09 10.63
CA ASP A 5 -4.29 -6.67 11.18
C ASP A 5 -3.10 -6.07 10.46
N LEU A 6 -2.61 -4.96 11.00
CA LEU A 6 -1.45 -4.26 10.48
C LEU A 6 -0.20 -4.74 11.20
N ASP A 7 -0.05 -6.05 11.28
CA ASP A 7 1.15 -6.62 11.84
C ASP A 7 2.34 -6.36 10.90
N GLU A 8 3.52 -6.51 11.44
CA GLU A 8 4.77 -6.31 10.72
C GLU A 8 4.87 -7.19 9.47
N ALA A 9 4.36 -8.42 9.53
CA ALA A 9 4.39 -9.36 8.41
C ALA A 9 3.53 -8.87 7.24
N SER A 10 2.32 -8.38 7.52
CA SER A 10 1.42 -7.85 6.49
C SER A 10 1.99 -6.62 5.81
N LEU A 11 2.61 -5.73 6.58
CA LEU A 11 3.26 -4.55 6.04
C LEU A 11 4.50 -4.91 5.21
N ARG A 12 5.26 -5.89 5.68
CA ARG A 12 6.43 -6.37 4.95
C ARG A 12 6.02 -6.94 3.59
N ASP A 13 4.96 -7.75 3.56
CA ASP A 13 4.43 -8.31 2.31
C ASP A 13 3.98 -7.22 1.36
N LEU A 14 3.29 -6.21 1.87
CA LEU A 14 2.84 -5.08 1.06
C LEU A 14 4.02 -4.31 0.44
N VAL A 15 5.06 -4.08 1.22
CA VAL A 15 6.26 -3.37 0.76
C VAL A 15 7.04 -4.18 -0.27
N MET A 16 7.01 -5.50 -0.18
CA MET A 16 7.75 -6.40 -1.08
C MET A 16 7.05 -6.65 -2.41
N VAL A 17 5.82 -6.15 -2.58
CA VAL A 17 5.08 -6.30 -3.84
C VAL A 17 5.74 -5.48 -4.93
N ASN A 18 5.92 -6.08 -6.10
CA ASN A 18 6.50 -5.40 -7.26
C ASN A 18 5.62 -4.24 -7.73
N ASP A 19 6.25 -3.17 -8.20
CA ASP A 19 5.55 -2.04 -8.76
C ASP A 19 4.67 -2.46 -9.95
N GLY A 20 3.47 -1.87 -10.03
CA GLY A 20 2.50 -2.16 -11.07
C GLY A 20 1.60 -3.36 -10.79
N GLN A 21 1.91 -4.16 -9.78
CA GLN A 21 1.05 -5.29 -9.40
C GLN A 21 -0.18 -4.80 -8.65
N VAL A 22 -1.35 -5.28 -9.07
CA VAL A 22 -2.61 -5.00 -8.36
C VAL A 22 -2.60 -5.72 -7.02
N VAL A 23 -2.82 -4.98 -5.93
CA VAL A 23 -2.83 -5.53 -4.57
C VAL A 23 -4.20 -5.46 -3.92
N THR A 24 -5.07 -4.56 -4.35
CA THR A 24 -6.39 -4.40 -3.75
C THR A 24 -7.36 -3.72 -4.71
N THR A 25 -8.61 -3.61 -4.28
CA THR A 25 -9.66 -2.93 -5.02
C THR A 25 -10.30 -1.85 -4.17
N SER A 26 -11.03 -0.93 -4.81
CA SER A 26 -11.75 0.13 -4.12
C SER A 26 -12.78 -0.41 -3.12
N LEU A 27 -13.44 -1.53 -3.46
CA LEU A 27 -14.40 -2.15 -2.55
C LEU A 27 -13.73 -2.72 -1.30
N LYS A 28 -12.60 -3.40 -1.46
CA LYS A 28 -11.83 -3.94 -0.32
C LYS A 28 -11.32 -2.81 0.58
N VAL A 29 -10.89 -1.70 0.01
CA VAL A 29 -10.48 -0.52 0.77
C VAL A 29 -11.65 0.03 1.57
N ALA A 30 -12.82 0.16 0.95
CA ALA A 30 -14.01 0.63 1.64
C ALA A 30 -14.38 -0.25 2.83
N GLU A 31 -14.39 -1.56 2.64
CA GLU A 31 -14.67 -2.52 3.70
C GLU A 31 -13.65 -2.43 4.84
N ARG A 32 -12.38 -2.36 4.48
CA ARG A 32 -11.28 -2.36 5.44
C ARG A 32 -11.26 -1.11 6.31
N PHE A 33 -11.58 0.05 5.75
CA PHE A 33 -11.55 1.32 6.47
C PHE A 33 -12.92 1.79 6.95
N GLY A 34 -13.95 0.94 6.82
CA GLY A 34 -15.30 1.26 7.28
C GLY A 34 -15.91 2.46 6.56
N LYS A 35 -15.62 2.61 5.29
CA LYS A 35 -16.12 3.71 4.44
C LYS A 35 -17.11 3.17 3.42
N ARG A 36 -18.00 4.06 2.96
CA ARG A 36 -18.90 3.71 1.85
C ARG A 36 -18.09 3.64 0.56
N HIS A 37 -18.40 2.66 -0.28
CA HIS A 37 -17.69 2.47 -1.55
C HIS A 37 -17.79 3.71 -2.46
N ASP A 38 -18.95 4.35 -2.51
CA ASP A 38 -19.12 5.57 -3.31
C ASP A 38 -18.22 6.71 -2.85
N ASN A 39 -17.98 6.82 -1.53
CA ASN A 39 -17.05 7.81 -1.00
C ASN A 39 -15.60 7.49 -1.36
N VAL A 40 -15.23 6.21 -1.38
CA VAL A 40 -13.88 5.79 -1.81
C VAL A 40 -13.69 6.08 -3.30
N LEU A 41 -14.68 5.78 -4.14
CA LEU A 41 -14.63 6.09 -5.57
C LEU A 41 -14.45 7.60 -5.79
N ARG A 42 -15.19 8.41 -5.05
CA ARG A 42 -15.07 9.87 -5.13
C ARG A 42 -13.69 10.35 -4.69
N ALA A 43 -13.15 9.75 -3.64
CA ALA A 43 -11.79 10.08 -3.17
C ALA A 43 -10.75 9.78 -4.24
N ILE A 44 -10.87 8.65 -4.93
CA ILE A 44 -9.97 8.30 -6.03
C ILE A 44 -10.12 9.28 -7.19
N ASP A 45 -11.35 9.62 -7.58
CA ASP A 45 -11.60 10.58 -8.66
C ASP A 45 -11.00 11.96 -8.36
N ASN A 46 -10.96 12.35 -7.09
CA ASN A 46 -10.50 13.65 -6.64
C ASN A 46 -9.04 13.67 -6.16
N LEU A 47 -8.30 12.58 -6.32
CA LEU A 47 -6.89 12.56 -5.91
C LEU A 47 -6.08 13.58 -6.70
N ASP A 48 -5.28 14.35 -5.97
CA ASP A 48 -4.37 15.35 -6.50
C ASP A 48 -3.03 14.69 -6.87
N CYS A 49 -3.08 13.76 -7.79
CA CYS A 49 -1.89 13.10 -8.29
C CYS A 49 -1.66 13.45 -9.76
N SER A 50 -0.45 13.24 -10.25
CA SER A 50 -0.16 13.45 -11.67
C SER A 50 -0.93 12.46 -12.53
N ALA A 51 -1.16 12.82 -13.79
CA ALA A 51 -1.84 11.95 -14.74
C ALA A 51 -1.08 10.63 -14.95
N GLY A 52 0.24 10.70 -14.98
CA GLY A 52 1.08 9.50 -15.11
C GLY A 52 0.97 8.57 -13.90
N PHE A 53 0.98 9.14 -12.70
CA PHE A 53 0.79 8.35 -11.47
C PHE A 53 -0.57 7.67 -11.46
N ARG A 54 -1.63 8.41 -11.81
CA ARG A 54 -2.98 7.87 -11.88
C ARG A 54 -3.09 6.71 -12.86
N LEU A 55 -2.54 6.89 -14.05
CA LEU A 55 -2.58 5.88 -15.10
C LEU A 55 -1.90 4.57 -14.70
N LEU A 56 -0.76 4.67 -14.00
CA LEU A 56 0.01 3.50 -13.57
C LEU A 56 -0.58 2.78 -12.36
N ASN A 57 -1.30 3.49 -11.49
CA ASN A 57 -1.62 2.97 -10.17
C ASN A 57 -3.11 2.74 -9.92
N PHE A 58 -3.99 3.25 -10.77
CA PHE A 58 -5.43 3.09 -10.65
C PHE A 58 -6.01 2.66 -11.98
N ASP A 59 -6.68 1.51 -11.99
CA ASP A 59 -7.35 0.98 -13.17
C ASP A 59 -8.84 0.90 -12.91
N GLU A 60 -9.61 1.71 -13.63
CA GLU A 60 -11.07 1.69 -13.49
C GLU A 60 -11.63 0.44 -14.14
N THR A 61 -12.37 -0.33 -13.37
CA THR A 61 -12.98 -1.57 -13.78
C THR A 61 -14.48 -1.56 -13.51
N VAL A 62 -15.14 -2.63 -13.88
CA VAL A 62 -16.56 -2.82 -13.67
C VAL A 62 -16.77 -4.03 -12.79
N MET A 63 -17.56 -3.83 -11.74
CA MET A 63 -18.08 -4.90 -10.88
C MET A 63 -19.53 -5.18 -11.21
N TRP A 64 -19.90 -6.44 -11.24
CA TRP A 64 -21.28 -6.87 -11.35
C TRP A 64 -21.75 -7.33 -9.98
N ARG A 65 -22.92 -6.87 -9.56
CA ARG A 65 -23.54 -7.31 -8.31
C ARG A 65 -24.95 -7.78 -8.56
N GLU A 66 -25.42 -8.66 -7.67
CA GLU A 66 -26.78 -9.18 -7.73
C GLU A 66 -27.79 -8.05 -7.51
N ASN A 67 -28.86 -8.08 -8.32
CA ASN A 67 -29.94 -7.11 -8.20
C ASN A 67 -30.93 -7.59 -7.13
N PRO A 68 -31.07 -6.85 -6.00
CA PRO A 68 -32.01 -7.27 -4.94
C PRO A 68 -33.46 -7.33 -5.38
N SER A 69 -33.82 -6.57 -6.41
CA SER A 69 -35.19 -6.55 -6.95
C SER A 69 -35.45 -7.65 -7.97
N GLY A 70 -34.48 -8.54 -8.23
CA GLY A 70 -34.54 -9.51 -9.32
C GLY A 70 -34.24 -8.82 -10.66
N GLY A 71 -33.98 -9.62 -11.68
CA GLY A 71 -33.63 -9.09 -13.01
C GLY A 71 -32.12 -9.14 -13.27
N GLU A 72 -31.66 -8.35 -14.20
CA GLU A 72 -30.26 -8.33 -14.61
C GLU A 72 -29.35 -7.82 -13.50
N PRO A 73 -28.10 -8.36 -13.41
CA PRO A 73 -27.12 -7.87 -12.45
C PRO A 73 -26.85 -6.38 -12.66
N ILE A 74 -26.58 -5.70 -11.55
CA ILE A 74 -26.28 -4.25 -11.55
C ILE A 74 -24.80 -4.05 -11.81
N LYS A 75 -24.50 -3.23 -12.80
CA LYS A 75 -23.14 -2.80 -13.14
C LYS A 75 -22.70 -1.69 -12.19
N SER A 76 -21.52 -1.82 -11.62
CA SER A 76 -20.98 -0.86 -10.67
C SER A 76 -19.53 -0.55 -10.99
N ARG A 77 -19.11 0.71 -10.77
CA ARG A 77 -17.72 1.11 -10.92
C ARG A 77 -16.87 0.50 -9.82
N SER A 78 -15.64 0.20 -10.15
CA SER A 78 -14.62 -0.23 -9.20
C SER A 78 -13.26 0.23 -9.71
N PHE A 79 -12.27 0.27 -8.83
CA PHE A 79 -10.89 0.49 -9.19
C PHE A 79 -10.04 -0.65 -8.68
N ASP A 80 -9.17 -1.15 -9.53
CA ASP A 80 -8.02 -1.93 -9.10
C ASP A 80 -6.88 -0.97 -8.84
N MET A 81 -6.09 -1.23 -7.82
CA MET A 81 -4.98 -0.35 -7.50
C MET A 81 -3.74 -1.11 -7.07
N THR A 82 -2.61 -0.52 -7.38
CA THR A 82 -1.30 -1.01 -6.96
C THR A 82 -1.05 -0.63 -5.51
N LYS A 83 0.04 -1.16 -4.96
CA LYS A 83 0.54 -0.76 -3.64
C LYS A 83 0.69 0.76 -3.54
N ASP A 84 1.30 1.40 -4.53
CA ASP A 84 1.53 2.85 -4.51
C ASP A 84 0.23 3.63 -4.58
N GLY A 85 -0.73 3.18 -5.40
CA GLY A 85 -2.05 3.78 -5.45
C GLY A 85 -2.79 3.67 -4.14
N PHE A 86 -2.76 2.50 -3.52
CA PHE A 86 -3.35 2.25 -2.21
C PHE A 86 -2.75 3.18 -1.15
N MET A 87 -1.43 3.27 -1.10
CA MET A 87 -0.74 4.13 -0.13
C MET A 87 -1.11 5.60 -0.30
N PHE A 88 -1.11 6.07 -1.54
CA PHE A 88 -1.46 7.46 -1.84
C PHE A 88 -2.89 7.78 -1.40
N LEU A 89 -3.82 6.88 -1.69
CA LEU A 89 -5.23 7.03 -1.33
C LEU A 89 -5.41 7.09 0.19
N VAL A 90 -4.83 6.13 0.92
CA VAL A 90 -5.03 6.00 2.36
C VAL A 90 -4.37 7.13 3.13
N MET A 91 -3.30 7.72 2.62
CA MET A 91 -2.68 8.89 3.25
C MET A 91 -3.65 10.07 3.37
N GLY A 92 -4.64 10.15 2.49
CA GLY A 92 -5.69 11.18 2.55
C GLY A 92 -6.87 10.82 3.45
N PHE A 93 -6.95 9.62 3.95
CA PHE A 93 -8.06 9.18 4.79
C PHE A 93 -7.90 9.70 6.22
N ARG A 94 -9.06 9.88 6.88
CA ARG A 94 -9.15 10.24 8.29
C ARG A 94 -9.78 9.10 9.07
N GLY A 95 -9.69 9.16 10.38
CA GLY A 95 -10.30 8.20 11.28
C GLY A 95 -9.28 7.26 11.91
N LYS A 96 -9.74 6.48 12.89
CA LYS A 96 -8.87 5.61 13.70
C LYS A 96 -8.18 4.52 12.87
N ALA A 97 -8.92 3.90 11.96
CA ALA A 97 -8.36 2.83 11.13
C ALA A 97 -7.25 3.37 10.22
N ALA A 98 -7.48 4.54 9.61
CA ALA A 98 -6.46 5.17 8.76
C ALA A 98 -5.27 5.62 9.59
N ALA A 99 -5.49 6.18 10.78
CA ALA A 99 -4.40 6.59 11.68
C ALA A 99 -3.54 5.40 12.08
N ALA A 100 -4.16 4.29 12.47
CA ALA A 100 -3.45 3.07 12.85
C ALA A 100 -2.60 2.55 11.69
N TRP A 101 -3.15 2.58 10.47
CA TRP A 101 -2.43 2.16 9.28
C TRP A 101 -1.22 3.06 9.01
N LYS A 102 -1.41 4.38 9.15
CA LYS A 102 -0.31 5.35 8.94
C LYS A 102 0.82 5.14 9.94
N GLU A 103 0.49 4.92 11.20
CA GLU A 103 1.49 4.63 12.24
C GLU A 103 2.25 3.34 11.93
N ALA A 104 1.53 2.30 11.54
CA ALA A 104 2.14 1.02 11.18
C ALA A 104 3.05 1.17 9.96
N PHE A 105 2.65 1.97 8.98
CA PHE A 105 3.48 2.26 7.80
C PHE A 105 4.78 2.99 8.20
N ILE A 106 4.69 3.95 9.12
CA ILE A 106 5.87 4.66 9.62
C ILE A 106 6.82 3.67 10.31
N HIS A 107 6.28 2.78 11.14
CA HIS A 107 7.08 1.74 11.79
C HIS A 107 7.78 0.84 10.77
N ALA A 108 7.07 0.41 9.75
CA ALA A 108 7.62 -0.45 8.70
C ALA A 108 8.73 0.27 7.94
N PHE A 109 8.52 1.53 7.61
CA PHE A 109 9.52 2.35 6.93
C PHE A 109 10.78 2.52 7.77
N ASN A 110 10.61 2.83 9.06
CA ASN A 110 11.75 2.99 9.97
C ASN A 110 12.52 1.68 10.14
N TRP A 111 11.81 0.56 10.24
CA TRP A 111 12.43 -0.75 10.33
C TRP A 111 13.26 -1.06 9.08
N MET A 112 12.73 -0.78 7.90
CA MET A 112 13.47 -0.99 6.65
C MET A 112 14.71 -0.09 6.58
N ALA A 113 14.58 1.17 6.95
CA ALA A 113 15.70 2.11 6.98
C ALA A 113 16.79 1.61 7.92
N GLU A 114 16.41 1.10 9.08
CA GLU A 114 17.34 0.53 10.05
C GLU A 114 18.05 -0.71 9.50
N GLN A 115 17.33 -1.60 8.81
CA GLN A 115 17.95 -2.78 8.18
C GLN A 115 18.95 -2.41 7.09
N LEU A 116 18.61 -1.42 6.27
CA LEU A 116 19.51 -0.92 5.24
C LEU A 116 20.77 -0.30 5.85
N PHE A 117 20.60 0.45 6.94
CA PHE A 117 21.72 1.06 7.66
C PHE A 117 22.65 -0.02 8.23
N LYS A 118 22.09 -1.04 8.87
CA LYS A 118 22.88 -2.17 9.41
C LYS A 118 23.66 -2.88 8.32
N ARG A 119 23.03 -3.18 7.18
CA ARG A 119 23.71 -3.82 6.05
C ARG A 119 24.87 -2.97 5.54
N SER A 120 24.66 -1.67 5.45
CA SER A 120 25.71 -0.73 5.04
C SER A 120 26.87 -0.72 6.03
N MET A 121 26.58 -0.71 7.32
CA MET A 121 27.60 -0.75 8.38
C MET A 121 28.36 -2.06 8.37
N ASP A 122 27.66 -3.19 8.24
CA ASP A 122 28.28 -4.51 8.17
C ASP A 122 29.20 -4.62 6.96
N PHE A 123 28.76 -4.14 5.82
CA PHE A 123 29.57 -4.11 4.61
C PHE A 123 30.83 -3.26 4.80
N ASN A 124 30.70 -2.07 5.38
CA ASN A 124 31.82 -1.17 5.63
C ASN A 124 32.82 -1.80 6.63
N THR A 125 32.31 -2.43 7.67
CA THR A 125 33.13 -3.12 8.65
C THR A 125 33.93 -4.26 8.00
N MET A 126 33.26 -5.09 7.20
CA MET A 126 33.89 -6.18 6.47
C MET A 126 34.96 -5.66 5.51
N ARG A 127 34.63 -4.60 4.77
CA ARG A 127 35.59 -3.99 3.85
C ARG A 127 36.79 -3.43 4.59
N ASN A 128 36.61 -2.78 5.72
CA ASN A 128 37.68 -2.21 6.52
C ASN A 128 38.57 -3.32 7.10
N GLU A 129 38.00 -4.43 7.55
CA GLU A 129 38.77 -5.59 8.03
C GLU A 129 39.64 -6.19 6.93
N LEU A 130 39.06 -6.38 5.74
CA LEU A 130 39.80 -6.87 4.58
C LEU A 130 40.95 -5.94 4.18
N MET A 131 40.68 -4.65 4.19
CA MET A 131 41.73 -3.66 3.88
C MET A 131 42.82 -3.61 4.93
N ALA A 132 42.49 -3.82 6.21
CA ALA A 132 43.45 -3.90 7.29
C ALA A 132 44.37 -5.13 7.14
N GLU A 133 43.81 -6.29 6.80
CA GLU A 133 44.58 -7.50 6.51
C GLU A 133 45.55 -7.29 5.34
N TYR A 134 45.06 -6.66 4.29
CA TYR A 134 45.85 -6.36 3.09
C TYR A 134 47.04 -5.44 3.41
N ARG A 135 46.86 -4.48 4.31
CA ARG A 135 47.93 -3.56 4.72
C ARG A 135 49.00 -4.18 5.59
N GLN A 136 48.75 -5.31 6.22
CA GLN A 136 49.68 -5.98 7.11
C GLN A 136 50.69 -6.85 6.38
N GLU A 137 50.56 -7.03 5.09
CA GLU A 137 51.53 -7.77 4.28
C GLU A 137 52.73 -6.92 3.83
#